data_a1d1d25e89bb795d19001d512333b718
#
_entry.id   a1d1d25e89bb795d19001d512333b718
#
_cell.length_a   1.000
_cell.length_b   1.000
_cell.length_c   1.000
_cell.angle_alpha   90.00
_cell.angle_beta   90.00
_cell.angle_gamma   90.00
#
_symmetry.space_group_name_H-M   'P 1'
#
loop_
_entity.id
_entity.type
_entity.pdbx_description
1 polymer ?
#
loop_
_entity_poly.entity_id
_entity_poly.type
_entity_poly.pdbx_seq_one_letter_code
_entity_poly.pdbx_strand_id
1 'polypeptide(L)'
;MEAEWHMGRKRWIAFWLIGLLFIGQSEGIAEIPAAGEAELAEPEKFVALTFDDGPKRETTATLLDGLRQRGASATFFLIGRQIAENQDLVERMKAEGHQVGNHTWNHVRLGTTADAAVVSQEIQKTDTLLRQILGEGTYWLRPPYGAIQETQKAQIPVPMVTWTVDSRDWESLNTEKVVQEVLKDVKPNSIILMHDIFPTSIDAALRIVDVLQAKGYWFVTVEELLALNGVTAKPGVLYRKIG
;
A
#
# COMPACT_ATOMS: atom_id res chain seq x y z
N MET A 1 7.63 -12.64 -36.31
CA MET A 1 8.53 -11.87 -35.41
C MET A 1 7.86 -11.90 -34.05
N GLU A 2 8.38 -12.80 -33.22
CA GLU A 2 7.82 -13.10 -31.89
C GLU A 2 8.38 -12.08 -30.89
N ALA A 3 7.50 -11.43 -30.15
CA ALA A 3 7.88 -10.52 -29.07
C ALA A 3 7.98 -11.33 -27.77
N GLU A 4 9.20 -11.53 -27.30
CA GLU A 4 9.46 -12.16 -25.99
C GLU A 4 9.05 -11.25 -24.86
N TRP A 5 8.15 -11.71 -24.03
CA TRP A 5 7.72 -11.08 -22.79
C TRP A 5 8.68 -11.47 -21.67
N HIS A 6 9.47 -10.52 -21.20
CA HIS A 6 10.23 -10.68 -19.96
C HIS A 6 9.28 -10.63 -18.75
N MET A 7 8.89 -11.82 -18.28
CA MET A 7 8.16 -12.00 -17.03
C MET A 7 9.08 -11.78 -15.83
N GLY A 8 8.85 -10.69 -15.11
CA GLY A 8 9.44 -10.43 -13.79
C GLY A 8 9.10 -11.57 -12.82
N ARG A 9 10.09 -12.01 -12.07
CA ARG A 9 10.07 -13.18 -11.18
C ARG A 9 9.01 -13.05 -10.07
N LYS A 10 7.80 -13.50 -10.31
CA LYS A 10 6.86 -13.89 -9.24
C LYS A 10 7.31 -15.26 -8.73
N ARG A 11 7.84 -15.31 -7.51
CA ARG A 11 8.15 -16.59 -6.86
C ARG A 11 6.84 -17.27 -6.48
N TRP A 12 6.38 -18.20 -7.32
CA TRP A 12 5.30 -19.12 -6.99
C TRP A 12 5.82 -20.15 -5.97
N ILE A 13 5.20 -20.22 -4.81
CA ILE A 13 5.40 -21.32 -3.88
C ILE A 13 4.60 -22.50 -4.42
N ALA A 14 5.30 -23.45 -5.04
CA ALA A 14 4.70 -24.70 -5.50
C ALA A 14 4.63 -25.67 -4.31
N PHE A 15 3.44 -26.03 -3.87
CA PHE A 15 3.20 -27.15 -2.99
C PHE A 15 3.39 -28.46 -3.78
N TRP A 16 4.45 -29.19 -3.49
CA TRP A 16 4.63 -30.56 -4.00
C TRP A 16 3.94 -31.55 -3.06
N LEU A 17 2.84 -32.14 -3.54
CA LEU A 17 2.28 -33.35 -2.97
C LEU A 17 3.09 -34.54 -3.52
N ILE A 18 3.96 -35.14 -2.70
CA ILE A 18 4.64 -36.38 -3.02
C ILE A 18 3.73 -37.54 -2.57
N GLY A 19 3.09 -38.16 -3.54
CA GLY A 19 2.43 -39.45 -3.34
C GLY A 19 3.49 -40.57 -3.30
N LEU A 20 3.68 -41.22 -2.17
CA LEU A 20 4.51 -42.40 -2.02
C LEU A 20 3.69 -43.66 -2.27
N LEU A 21 4.02 -44.35 -3.36
CA LEU A 21 3.63 -45.75 -3.59
C LEU A 21 4.55 -46.64 -2.76
N PHE A 22 3.98 -47.39 -1.83
CA PHE A 22 4.69 -48.45 -1.08
C PHE A 22 4.73 -49.72 -1.91
N ILE A 23 5.92 -50.19 -2.27
CA ILE A 23 6.20 -51.60 -2.60
C ILE A 23 7.12 -52.11 -1.51
N GLY A 24 6.67 -53.12 -0.78
CA GLY A 24 7.36 -53.63 0.38
C GLY A 24 8.60 -54.48 0.03
N GLN A 25 9.61 -54.36 0.89
CA GLN A 25 10.48 -55.49 1.27
C GLN A 25 11.02 -55.17 2.69
N SER A 26 10.94 -56.17 3.55
CA SER A 26 11.44 -56.20 4.93
C SER A 26 12.96 -56.27 4.96
N GLU A 27 13.60 -55.46 5.79
CA GLU A 27 14.62 -55.80 6.77
C GLU A 27 15.37 -54.53 7.23
N GLY A 28 15.55 -54.41 8.57
CA GLY A 28 16.42 -53.40 9.16
C GLY A 28 15.65 -52.25 9.80
N ILE A 29 15.41 -52.37 11.13
CA ILE A 29 14.94 -51.23 11.94
C ILE A 29 16.11 -50.24 12.02
N ALA A 30 16.13 -49.27 11.11
CA ALA A 30 16.93 -48.08 11.28
C ALA A 30 16.15 -47.11 12.20
N GLU A 31 16.75 -46.68 13.27
CA GLU A 31 16.23 -45.63 14.13
C GLU A 31 15.91 -44.41 13.26
N ILE A 32 14.61 -44.03 13.22
CA ILE A 32 14.17 -42.77 12.65
C ILE A 32 14.75 -41.69 13.52
N PRO A 33 15.63 -40.79 13.02
CA PRO A 33 16.05 -39.65 13.81
C PRO A 33 14.79 -38.87 14.15
N ALA A 34 14.64 -38.50 15.43
CA ALA A 34 13.56 -37.67 15.91
C ALA A 34 13.42 -36.47 14.97
N ALA A 35 12.22 -36.30 14.41
CA ALA A 35 11.91 -35.16 13.61
C ALA A 35 12.28 -33.92 14.43
N GLY A 36 13.32 -33.21 13.97
CA GLY A 36 13.67 -31.93 14.57
C GLY A 36 12.41 -31.10 14.58
N GLU A 37 12.11 -30.46 15.70
CA GLU A 37 11.02 -29.50 15.83
C GLU A 37 11.13 -28.56 14.62
N ALA A 38 10.16 -28.60 13.74
CA ALA A 38 10.07 -27.65 12.65
C ALA A 38 9.97 -26.29 13.34
N GLU A 39 11.03 -25.50 13.26
CA GLU A 39 11.05 -24.12 13.73
C GLU A 39 9.86 -23.45 13.06
N LEU A 40 8.82 -23.15 13.84
CA LEU A 40 7.62 -22.48 13.33
C LEU A 40 8.09 -21.16 12.77
N ALA A 41 8.05 -21.03 11.44
CA ALA A 41 8.41 -19.79 10.80
C ALA A 41 7.61 -18.66 11.44
N GLU A 42 8.30 -17.59 11.89
CA GLU A 42 7.66 -16.41 12.42
C GLU A 42 6.60 -15.93 11.40
N PRO A 43 5.38 -15.57 11.87
CA PRO A 43 4.34 -15.11 10.95
C PRO A 43 4.84 -13.92 10.14
N GLU A 44 4.60 -13.93 8.85
CA GLU A 44 4.98 -12.83 7.96
C GLU A 44 4.35 -11.52 8.44
N LYS A 45 5.17 -10.46 8.54
CA LYS A 45 4.75 -9.13 9.00
C LYS A 45 4.53 -8.24 7.80
N PHE A 46 3.30 -7.94 7.49
CA PHE A 46 2.95 -7.01 6.42
C PHE A 46 2.67 -5.61 6.94
N VAL A 47 3.00 -4.58 6.15
CA VAL A 47 2.71 -3.18 6.44
C VAL A 47 2.42 -2.43 5.14
N ALA A 48 1.47 -1.49 5.16
CA ALA A 48 1.22 -0.59 4.05
C ALA A 48 1.80 0.80 4.35
N LEU A 49 2.78 1.21 3.54
CA LEU A 49 3.26 2.58 3.53
C LEU A 49 2.43 3.39 2.55
N THR A 50 1.87 4.51 3.00
CA THR A 50 0.94 5.29 2.19
C THR A 50 1.32 6.76 2.17
N PHE A 51 1.13 7.42 1.02
CA PHE A 51 1.50 8.81 0.79
C PHE A 51 0.30 9.60 0.28
N ASP A 52 0.06 10.76 0.88
CA ASP A 52 -1.00 11.69 0.51
C ASP A 52 -0.42 12.95 -0.15
N ASP A 53 -1.27 13.73 -0.82
CA ASP A 53 -1.04 15.07 -1.37
C ASP A 53 -0.20 15.17 -2.66
N GLY A 54 0.46 14.12 -3.07
CA GLY A 54 1.24 14.09 -4.31
C GLY A 54 0.39 14.05 -5.61
N PRO A 55 1.07 13.86 -6.74
CA PRO A 55 2.51 13.79 -6.90
C PRO A 55 3.18 15.17 -6.95
N LYS A 56 4.39 15.28 -6.40
CA LYS A 56 5.27 16.44 -6.57
C LYS A 56 6.57 15.98 -7.23
N ARG A 57 6.89 16.59 -8.38
CA ARG A 57 7.89 16.07 -9.31
C ARG A 57 9.22 15.66 -8.66
N GLU A 58 9.81 16.56 -7.89
CA GLU A 58 11.15 16.34 -7.34
C GLU A 58 11.17 15.28 -6.24
N THR A 59 10.20 15.35 -5.35
CA THR A 59 10.14 14.48 -4.16
C THR A 59 9.57 13.10 -4.50
N THR A 60 8.46 13.05 -5.24
CA THR A 60 7.82 11.79 -5.64
C THR A 60 8.73 10.95 -6.53
N ALA A 61 9.45 11.57 -7.50
CA ALA A 61 10.39 10.83 -8.34
C ALA A 61 11.52 10.19 -7.52
N THR A 62 12.09 10.94 -6.56
CA THR A 62 13.12 10.42 -5.64
C THR A 62 12.60 9.28 -4.77
N LEU A 63 11.36 9.40 -4.27
CA LEU A 63 10.72 8.34 -3.49
C LEU A 63 10.54 7.06 -4.29
N LEU A 64 10.03 7.15 -5.52
CA LEU A 64 9.84 5.99 -6.40
C LEU A 64 11.17 5.28 -6.70
N ASP A 65 12.25 6.03 -6.97
CA ASP A 65 13.59 5.45 -7.13
C ASP A 65 14.04 4.68 -5.88
N GLY A 66 13.82 5.27 -4.71
CA GLY A 66 14.20 4.66 -3.45
C GLY A 66 13.39 3.41 -3.09
N LEU A 67 12.07 3.42 -3.33
CA LEU A 67 11.18 2.27 -3.13
C LEU A 67 11.54 1.12 -4.07
N ARG A 68 11.78 1.42 -5.35
CA ARG A 68 12.20 0.43 -6.35
C ARG A 68 13.50 -0.27 -5.96
N GLN A 69 14.51 0.49 -5.48
CA GLN A 69 15.78 -0.07 -5.01
C GLN A 69 15.62 -1.06 -3.86
N ARG A 70 14.57 -0.88 -3.03
CA ARG A 70 14.24 -1.71 -1.87
C ARG A 70 13.22 -2.79 -2.16
N GLY A 71 12.67 -2.86 -3.36
CA GLY A 71 11.59 -3.79 -3.71
C GLY A 71 10.34 -3.59 -2.84
N ALA A 72 10.08 -2.36 -2.41
CA ALA A 72 8.96 -2.00 -1.54
C ALA A 72 7.80 -1.42 -2.35
N SER A 73 6.59 -1.98 -2.19
CA SER A 73 5.36 -1.39 -2.73
C SER A 73 4.75 -0.38 -1.75
N ALA A 74 4.02 0.58 -2.28
CA ALA A 74 3.33 1.62 -1.50
C ALA A 74 1.96 1.95 -2.11
N THR A 75 1.16 2.74 -1.40
CA THR A 75 -0.10 3.29 -1.92
C THR A 75 -0.02 4.81 -1.92
N PHE A 76 -0.37 5.43 -3.04
CA PHE A 76 -0.36 6.88 -3.22
C PHE A 76 -1.79 7.40 -3.39
N PHE A 77 -2.24 8.29 -2.50
CA PHE A 77 -3.53 8.98 -2.61
C PHE A 77 -3.29 10.37 -3.15
N LEU A 78 -3.65 10.57 -4.41
CA LEU A 78 -3.20 11.71 -5.20
C LEU A 78 -4.27 12.80 -5.31
N ILE A 79 -3.84 14.06 -5.21
CA ILE A 79 -4.69 15.23 -5.47
C ILE A 79 -4.85 15.42 -6.97
N GLY A 80 -6.08 15.50 -7.46
CA GLY A 80 -6.37 15.54 -8.89
C GLY A 80 -5.65 16.64 -9.67
N ARG A 81 -5.56 17.86 -9.11
CA ARG A 81 -4.81 18.96 -9.73
C ARG A 81 -3.30 18.68 -9.84
N GLN A 82 -2.71 17.93 -8.88
CA GLN A 82 -1.29 17.55 -8.94
C GLN A 82 -1.07 16.45 -9.98
N ILE A 83 -2.03 15.53 -10.14
CA ILE A 83 -2.01 14.51 -11.21
C ILE A 83 -1.93 15.17 -12.57
N ALA A 84 -2.75 16.21 -12.82
CA ALA A 84 -2.83 16.87 -14.12
C ALA A 84 -1.46 17.39 -14.62
N GLU A 85 -0.59 17.79 -13.70
CA GLU A 85 0.74 18.34 -13.98
C GLU A 85 1.85 17.27 -14.01
N ASN A 86 1.57 16.01 -13.57
CA ASN A 86 2.58 14.99 -13.35
C ASN A 86 2.10 13.58 -13.78
N GLN A 87 1.43 13.46 -14.92
CA GLN A 87 0.80 12.20 -15.36
C GLN A 87 1.82 11.06 -15.54
N ASP A 88 3.02 11.37 -16.03
CA ASP A 88 4.12 10.42 -16.18
C ASP A 88 4.56 9.76 -14.85
N LEU A 89 4.51 10.50 -13.74
CA LEU A 89 4.77 9.93 -12.41
C LEU A 89 3.65 8.98 -11.97
N VAL A 90 2.40 9.29 -12.31
CA VAL A 90 1.25 8.43 -12.00
C VAL A 90 1.32 7.12 -12.80
N GLU A 91 1.66 7.19 -14.10
CA GLU A 91 1.92 6.01 -14.92
C GLU A 91 3.06 5.16 -14.35
N ARG A 92 4.14 5.83 -13.92
CA ARG A 92 5.30 5.19 -13.31
C ARG A 92 4.93 4.47 -12.00
N MET A 93 4.13 5.08 -11.11
CA MET A 93 3.65 4.44 -9.87
C MET A 93 3.00 3.09 -10.18
N LYS A 94 2.07 3.05 -11.14
CA LYS A 94 1.40 1.80 -11.55
C LYS A 94 2.37 0.79 -12.15
N ALA A 95 3.26 1.23 -13.03
CA ALA A 95 4.23 0.37 -13.69
C ALA A 95 5.22 -0.27 -12.72
N GLU A 96 5.55 0.40 -11.61
CA GLU A 96 6.44 -0.09 -10.55
C GLU A 96 5.70 -0.90 -9.47
N GLY A 97 4.38 -1.17 -9.63
CA GLY A 97 3.62 -2.05 -8.74
C GLY A 97 3.06 -1.35 -7.49
N HIS A 98 2.96 -0.03 -7.51
CA HIS A 98 2.30 0.73 -6.46
C HIS A 98 0.79 0.82 -6.72
N GLN A 99 0.00 0.96 -5.65
CA GLN A 99 -1.42 1.29 -5.74
C GLN A 99 -1.58 2.80 -5.84
N VAL A 100 -2.44 3.25 -6.76
CA VAL A 100 -2.84 4.65 -6.90
C VAL A 100 -4.28 4.81 -6.46
N GLY A 101 -4.56 5.82 -5.65
CA GLY A 101 -5.87 6.18 -5.14
C GLY A 101 -6.17 7.67 -5.30
N ASN A 102 -7.37 8.02 -4.92
CA ASN A 102 -7.99 9.33 -5.07
C ASN A 102 -7.93 10.10 -3.74
N HIS A 103 -7.44 11.36 -3.77
CA HIS A 103 -7.41 12.25 -2.61
C HIS A 103 -8.20 13.56 -2.86
N THR A 104 -9.28 13.47 -3.65
CA THR A 104 -10.10 14.56 -4.16
C THR A 104 -9.36 15.47 -5.17
N TRP A 105 -10.07 16.39 -5.80
CA TRP A 105 -9.46 17.28 -6.80
C TRP A 105 -8.66 18.42 -6.18
N ASN A 106 -9.23 19.08 -5.15
CA ASN A 106 -8.65 20.28 -4.50
C ASN A 106 -8.29 20.06 -3.04
N HIS A 107 -8.26 18.82 -2.53
CA HIS A 107 -8.01 18.52 -1.13
C HIS A 107 -9.05 19.14 -0.17
N VAL A 108 -10.33 19.13 -0.56
CA VAL A 108 -11.41 19.67 0.28
C VAL A 108 -11.73 18.75 1.47
N ARG A 109 -12.01 19.31 2.63
CA ARG A 109 -12.44 18.58 3.82
C ARG A 109 -13.88 18.08 3.64
N LEU A 110 -14.07 16.82 3.24
CA LEU A 110 -15.38 16.24 2.97
C LEU A 110 -16.28 16.25 4.22
N GLY A 111 -15.74 15.99 5.39
CA GLY A 111 -16.52 15.94 6.63
C GLY A 111 -17.20 17.25 7.05
N THR A 112 -16.78 18.40 6.52
CA THR A 112 -17.41 19.70 6.75
C THR A 112 -18.14 20.25 5.52
N THR A 113 -17.97 19.61 4.35
CA THR A 113 -18.63 20.01 3.10
C THR A 113 -20.05 19.45 3.11
N ALA A 114 -21.03 20.31 3.29
CA ALA A 114 -22.44 19.92 3.37
C ALA A 114 -23.06 19.60 2.01
N ASP A 115 -22.53 20.18 0.91
CA ASP A 115 -23.06 19.99 -0.43
C ASP A 115 -22.55 18.68 -1.04
N ALA A 116 -23.47 17.73 -1.21
CA ALA A 116 -23.19 16.43 -1.80
C ALA A 116 -22.73 16.54 -3.28
N ALA A 117 -23.16 17.56 -4.02
CA ALA A 117 -22.73 17.78 -5.39
C ALA A 117 -21.25 18.18 -5.44
N VAL A 118 -20.78 19.02 -4.52
CA VAL A 118 -19.37 19.37 -4.39
C VAL A 118 -18.54 18.15 -4.05
N VAL A 119 -18.97 17.34 -3.06
CA VAL A 119 -18.29 16.10 -2.69
C VAL A 119 -18.17 15.15 -3.89
N SER A 120 -19.26 14.94 -4.60
CA SER A 120 -19.29 14.09 -5.81
C SER A 120 -18.36 14.62 -6.90
N GLN A 121 -18.37 15.91 -7.18
CA GLN A 121 -17.53 16.53 -8.20
C GLN A 121 -16.03 16.41 -7.88
N GLU A 122 -15.64 16.64 -6.62
CA GLU A 122 -14.26 16.53 -6.15
C GLU A 122 -13.69 15.11 -6.34
N ILE A 123 -14.51 14.10 -6.07
CA ILE A 123 -14.12 12.71 -6.23
C ILE A 123 -14.14 12.28 -7.70
N GLN A 124 -15.24 12.55 -8.42
CA GLN A 124 -15.41 12.09 -9.80
C GLN A 124 -14.41 12.71 -10.76
N LYS A 125 -14.06 13.99 -10.57
CA LYS A 125 -13.08 14.67 -11.43
C LYS A 125 -11.71 14.01 -11.34
N THR A 126 -11.26 13.63 -10.15
CA THR A 126 -10.00 12.93 -9.95
C THR A 126 -10.08 11.49 -10.47
N ASP A 127 -11.17 10.76 -10.20
CA ASP A 127 -11.37 9.38 -10.68
C ASP A 127 -11.36 9.33 -12.22
N THR A 128 -12.04 10.27 -12.88
CA THR A 128 -12.05 10.36 -14.34
C THR A 128 -10.64 10.56 -14.90
N LEU A 129 -9.83 11.43 -14.30
CA LEU A 129 -8.46 11.66 -14.75
C LEU A 129 -7.59 10.42 -14.52
N LEU A 130 -7.72 9.74 -13.37
CA LEU A 130 -7.02 8.48 -13.10
C LEU A 130 -7.38 7.39 -14.12
N ARG A 131 -8.67 7.27 -14.51
CA ARG A 131 -9.11 6.32 -15.56
C ARG A 131 -8.55 6.67 -16.93
N GLN A 132 -8.43 7.94 -17.25
CA GLN A 132 -7.83 8.38 -18.52
C GLN A 132 -6.34 7.99 -18.62
N ILE A 133 -5.60 8.09 -17.51
CA ILE A 133 -4.16 7.82 -17.46
C ILE A 133 -3.87 6.32 -17.29
N LEU A 134 -4.54 5.68 -16.35
CA LEU A 134 -4.22 4.32 -15.89
C LEU A 134 -5.18 3.24 -16.40
N GLY A 135 -6.25 3.64 -17.09
CA GLY A 135 -7.31 2.73 -17.55
C GLY A 135 -8.37 2.45 -16.50
N GLU A 136 -9.29 1.54 -16.84
CA GLU A 136 -10.37 1.13 -15.93
C GLU A 136 -9.83 0.43 -14.68
N GLY A 137 -10.42 0.74 -13.53
CA GLY A 137 -10.01 0.20 -12.23
C GLY A 137 -10.80 0.81 -11.08
N THR A 138 -10.54 0.33 -9.88
CA THR A 138 -11.09 0.88 -8.64
C THR A 138 -10.03 1.73 -7.94
N TYR A 139 -10.18 3.05 -8.03
CA TYR A 139 -9.28 3.99 -7.36
C TYR A 139 -9.85 4.34 -5.99
N TRP A 140 -9.29 3.71 -4.95
CA TRP A 140 -9.76 3.89 -3.57
C TRP A 140 -9.66 5.33 -3.13
N LEU A 141 -10.61 5.78 -2.32
CA LEU A 141 -10.61 7.13 -1.77
C LEU A 141 -9.94 7.16 -0.39
N ARG A 142 -9.01 8.09 -0.21
CA ARG A 142 -8.68 8.57 1.12
C ARG A 142 -9.27 9.96 1.29
N PRO A 143 -10.26 10.13 2.19
CA PRO A 143 -10.82 11.45 2.46
C PRO A 143 -9.74 12.38 3.05
N PRO A 144 -9.56 13.62 2.53
CA PRO A 144 -8.66 14.59 3.13
C PRO A 144 -8.90 14.76 4.63
N TYR A 145 -7.82 14.85 5.40
CA TYR A 145 -7.83 14.89 6.87
C TYR A 145 -8.48 13.65 7.53
N GLY A 146 -8.67 12.55 6.82
CA GLY A 146 -9.42 11.39 7.29
C GLY A 146 -10.91 11.67 7.58
N ALA A 147 -11.43 12.80 7.13
CA ALA A 147 -12.73 13.33 7.52
C ALA A 147 -13.81 13.09 6.45
N ILE A 148 -14.83 12.29 6.81
CA ILE A 148 -16.02 12.04 5.99
C ILE A 148 -17.23 11.81 6.91
N GLN A 149 -18.41 12.28 6.51
CA GLN A 149 -19.64 12.04 7.26
C GLN A 149 -20.21 10.64 6.95
N GLU A 150 -20.89 10.04 7.92
CA GLU A 150 -21.54 8.72 7.73
C GLU A 150 -22.54 8.73 6.56
N THR A 151 -23.31 9.80 6.42
CA THR A 151 -24.27 9.98 5.33
C THR A 151 -23.62 10.07 3.95
N GLN A 152 -22.37 10.51 3.87
CA GLN A 152 -21.61 10.60 2.63
C GLN A 152 -21.01 9.25 2.22
N LYS A 153 -20.59 8.44 3.18
CA LYS A 153 -19.93 7.14 2.92
C LYS A 153 -20.76 6.23 2.00
N ALA A 154 -22.07 6.13 2.26
CA ALA A 154 -22.96 5.29 1.46
C ALA A 154 -23.07 5.70 -0.02
N GLN A 155 -22.68 6.94 -0.34
CA GLN A 155 -22.70 7.48 -1.70
C GLN A 155 -21.37 7.32 -2.44
N ILE A 156 -20.31 6.89 -1.74
CA ILE A 156 -18.99 6.70 -2.34
C ILE A 156 -18.91 5.31 -3.00
N PRO A 157 -18.75 5.25 -4.34
CA PRO A 157 -18.82 3.99 -5.09
C PRO A 157 -17.53 3.15 -5.02
N VAL A 158 -16.60 3.52 -4.16
CA VAL A 158 -15.30 2.87 -4.01
C VAL A 158 -14.99 2.60 -2.53
N PRO A 159 -14.08 1.66 -2.21
CA PRO A 159 -13.56 1.51 -0.85
C PRO A 159 -12.83 2.79 -0.41
N MET A 160 -12.86 3.03 0.90
CA MET A 160 -12.15 4.15 1.51
C MET A 160 -11.17 3.64 2.57
N VAL A 161 -10.08 4.40 2.78
CA VAL A 161 -9.10 4.02 3.81
C VAL A 161 -8.56 5.26 4.54
N THR A 162 -8.27 5.09 5.82
CA THR A 162 -7.47 6.03 6.61
C THR A 162 -6.16 5.35 7.04
N TRP A 163 -5.66 5.60 8.23
CA TRP A 163 -4.39 5.08 8.74
C TRP A 163 -4.51 4.61 10.18
N THR A 164 -3.54 3.80 10.60
CA THR A 164 -3.36 3.37 11.98
C THR A 164 -2.17 4.05 12.64
N VAL A 165 -1.18 4.50 11.85
CA VAL A 165 0.00 5.20 12.31
C VAL A 165 0.12 6.51 11.54
N ASP A 166 0.09 7.63 12.25
CA ASP A 166 0.32 8.98 11.72
C ASP A 166 1.79 9.34 11.96
N SER A 167 2.56 9.53 10.91
CA SER A 167 3.97 9.88 11.01
C SER A 167 4.22 11.31 11.49
N ARG A 168 3.22 12.18 11.40
CA ARG A 168 3.29 13.63 11.68
C ARG A 168 4.42 14.34 10.92
N ASP A 169 4.74 13.84 9.72
CA ASP A 169 5.80 14.37 8.86
C ASP A 169 5.49 15.80 8.39
N TRP A 170 4.21 16.09 8.13
CA TRP A 170 3.69 17.39 7.74
C TRP A 170 3.86 18.47 8.84
N GLU A 171 3.94 18.06 10.10
CA GLU A 171 4.07 18.97 11.25
C GLU A 171 5.53 19.13 11.66
N SER A 172 6.26 18.03 11.77
CA SER A 172 7.62 18.05 12.33
C SER A 172 8.67 18.51 11.33
N LEU A 173 8.49 18.21 10.04
CA LEU A 173 9.45 18.45 8.95
C LEU A 173 10.89 18.02 9.34
N ASN A 174 11.01 16.96 10.12
CA ASN A 174 12.28 16.46 10.66
C ASN A 174 12.34 14.94 10.49
N THR A 175 13.24 14.48 9.64
CA THR A 175 13.42 13.07 9.28
C THR A 175 13.54 12.16 10.52
N GLU A 176 14.38 12.51 11.49
CA GLU A 176 14.61 11.67 12.68
C GLU A 176 13.36 11.52 13.54
N LYS A 177 12.64 12.63 13.78
CA LYS A 177 11.39 12.60 14.55
C LYS A 177 10.32 11.76 13.86
N VAL A 178 10.19 11.88 12.53
CA VAL A 178 9.25 11.10 11.73
C VAL A 178 9.54 9.60 11.84
N VAL A 179 10.81 9.21 11.70
CA VAL A 179 11.23 7.81 11.85
C VAL A 179 10.90 7.30 13.25
N GLN A 180 11.22 8.03 14.29
CA GLN A 180 10.94 7.65 15.68
C GLN A 180 9.44 7.49 15.95
N GLU A 181 8.61 8.43 15.45
CA GLU A 181 7.15 8.39 15.63
C GLU A 181 6.54 7.15 14.98
N VAL A 182 6.93 6.84 13.74
CA VAL A 182 6.45 5.64 13.05
C VAL A 182 6.93 4.36 13.74
N LEU A 183 8.21 4.26 14.07
CA LEU A 183 8.78 3.03 14.65
C LEU A 183 8.27 2.73 16.06
N LYS A 184 7.79 3.73 16.80
CA LYS A 184 7.17 3.59 18.12
C LYS A 184 5.83 2.85 18.05
N ASP A 185 5.00 3.15 17.03
CA ASP A 185 3.60 2.72 16.97
C ASP A 185 3.31 1.63 15.93
N VAL A 186 4.23 1.40 14.98
CA VAL A 186 4.04 0.43 13.90
C VAL A 186 3.97 -1.01 14.42
N LYS A 187 3.00 -1.76 13.89
CA LYS A 187 2.74 -3.19 14.16
C LYS A 187 2.44 -3.90 12.83
N PRO A 188 2.47 -5.23 12.78
CA PRO A 188 1.94 -5.97 11.64
C PRO A 188 0.53 -5.49 11.29
N ASN A 189 0.26 -5.37 10.00
CA ASN A 189 -0.97 -4.83 9.42
C ASN A 189 -1.23 -3.33 9.67
N SER A 190 -0.22 -2.56 10.08
CA SER A 190 -0.33 -1.10 10.14
C SER A 190 -0.44 -0.49 8.75
N ILE A 191 -1.25 0.57 8.67
CA ILE A 191 -1.31 1.49 7.54
C ILE A 191 -0.67 2.79 7.99
N ILE A 192 0.48 3.15 7.42
CA ILE A 192 1.29 4.31 7.81
C ILE A 192 0.95 5.48 6.89
N LEU A 193 0.55 6.62 7.46
CA LEU A 193 0.36 7.87 6.75
C LEU A 193 1.67 8.65 6.69
N MET A 194 2.03 9.08 5.49
CA MET A 194 3.08 10.04 5.18
C MET A 194 2.63 10.95 4.02
N HIS A 195 3.46 11.92 3.64
CA HIS A 195 3.21 12.81 2.51
C HIS A 195 4.45 12.85 1.61
N ASP A 196 4.28 12.66 0.30
CA ASP A 196 5.41 12.62 -0.65
C ASP A 196 5.83 14.00 -1.20
N ILE A 197 5.38 15.06 -0.55
CA ILE A 197 5.63 16.44 -0.96
C ILE A 197 6.75 17.15 -0.20
N PHE A 198 7.32 16.51 0.83
CA PHE A 198 8.40 17.07 1.65
C PHE A 198 9.69 16.23 1.52
N PRO A 199 10.87 16.84 1.23
CA PRO A 199 12.12 16.09 1.16
C PRO A 199 12.44 15.31 2.43
N THR A 200 12.17 15.87 3.60
CA THR A 200 12.36 15.21 4.90
C THR A 200 11.49 13.97 5.08
N SER A 201 10.29 13.96 4.50
CA SER A 201 9.41 12.79 4.49
C SER A 201 9.94 11.67 3.62
N ILE A 202 10.55 12.02 2.46
CA ILE A 202 11.17 11.03 1.57
C ILE A 202 12.32 10.32 2.29
N ASP A 203 13.24 11.08 2.89
CA ASP A 203 14.36 10.53 3.64
C ASP A 203 13.88 9.65 4.80
N ALA A 204 12.83 10.08 5.52
CA ALA A 204 12.24 9.31 6.60
C ALA A 204 11.59 8.01 6.09
N ALA A 205 10.82 8.07 5.00
CA ALA A 205 10.15 6.93 4.42
C ALA A 205 11.15 5.84 4.02
N LEU A 206 12.22 6.19 3.32
CA LEU A 206 13.23 5.23 2.89
C LEU A 206 13.97 4.61 4.06
N ARG A 207 14.27 5.37 5.13
CA ARG A 207 14.85 4.83 6.37
C ARG A 207 13.87 3.92 7.11
N ILE A 208 12.58 4.26 7.16
CA ILE A 208 11.54 3.40 7.74
C ILE A 208 11.47 2.06 7.00
N VAL A 209 11.53 2.09 5.66
CA VAL A 209 11.58 0.87 4.85
C VAL A 209 12.78 0.02 5.24
N ASP A 210 14.00 0.59 5.25
CA ASP A 210 15.23 -0.13 5.61
C ASP A 210 15.14 -0.78 6.99
N VAL A 211 14.68 -0.04 8.01
CA VAL A 211 14.57 -0.53 9.39
C VAL A 211 13.52 -1.62 9.53
N LEU A 212 12.36 -1.46 8.89
CA LEU A 212 11.28 -2.44 9.02
C LEU A 212 11.57 -3.71 8.21
N GLN A 213 12.20 -3.62 7.03
CA GLN A 213 12.66 -4.79 6.28
C GLN A 213 13.69 -5.59 7.07
N ALA A 214 14.62 -4.93 7.78
CA ALA A 214 15.57 -5.58 8.68
C ALA A 214 14.88 -6.30 9.87
N LYS A 215 13.64 -5.91 10.22
CA LYS A 215 12.79 -6.56 11.24
C LYS A 215 11.82 -7.60 10.67
N GLY A 216 11.96 -7.96 9.39
CA GLY A 216 11.14 -8.97 8.71
C GLY A 216 9.78 -8.47 8.22
N TYR A 217 9.59 -7.15 8.06
CA TYR A 217 8.37 -6.61 7.47
C TYR A 217 8.42 -6.61 5.94
N TRP A 218 7.28 -6.92 5.33
CA TRP A 218 7.04 -6.80 3.89
C TRP A 218 6.15 -5.59 3.62
N PHE A 219 6.58 -4.76 2.69
CA PHE A 219 5.84 -3.59 2.24
C PHE A 219 4.92 -3.95 1.09
N VAL A 220 3.62 -3.82 1.32
CA VAL A 220 2.56 -4.15 0.37
C VAL A 220 1.63 -2.95 0.19
N THR A 221 0.84 -2.95 -0.86
CA THR A 221 -0.22 -1.95 -1.05
C THR A 221 -1.35 -2.14 -0.04
N VAL A 222 -2.21 -1.13 0.15
CA VAL A 222 -3.38 -1.25 1.04
C VAL A 222 -4.33 -2.35 0.54
N GLU A 223 -4.53 -2.47 -0.77
CA GLU A 223 -5.39 -3.51 -1.35
C GLU A 223 -4.83 -4.91 -1.09
N GLU A 224 -3.52 -5.11 -1.29
CA GLU A 224 -2.85 -6.37 -0.96
C GLU A 224 -2.90 -6.67 0.53
N LEU A 225 -2.72 -5.65 1.39
CA LEU A 225 -2.77 -5.82 2.84
C LEU A 225 -4.14 -6.32 3.30
N LEU A 226 -5.25 -5.79 2.75
CA LEU A 226 -6.58 -6.31 3.04
C LEU A 226 -6.74 -7.75 2.55
N ALA A 227 -6.33 -8.03 1.31
CA ALA A 227 -6.44 -9.37 0.72
C ALA A 227 -5.65 -10.43 1.50
N LEU A 228 -4.42 -10.13 1.95
CA LEU A 228 -3.60 -11.01 2.77
C LEU A 228 -4.22 -11.32 4.14
N ASN A 229 -5.08 -10.42 4.64
CA ASN A 229 -5.87 -10.62 5.86
C ASN A 229 -7.28 -11.17 5.60
N GLY A 230 -7.57 -11.67 4.40
CA GLY A 230 -8.87 -12.27 4.04
C GLY A 230 -10.02 -11.27 3.95
N VAL A 231 -9.74 -9.98 3.84
CA VAL A 231 -10.74 -8.91 3.76
C VAL A 231 -10.98 -8.53 2.30
N THR A 232 -12.21 -8.75 1.82
CA THR A 232 -12.66 -8.23 0.53
C THR A 232 -13.15 -6.80 0.70
N ALA A 233 -12.49 -5.86 0.04
CA ALA A 233 -12.85 -4.45 0.10
C ALA A 233 -14.20 -4.18 -0.57
N LYS A 234 -15.03 -3.32 0.07
CA LYS A 234 -16.39 -2.99 -0.39
C LYS A 234 -16.54 -1.48 -0.60
N PRO A 235 -17.27 -1.05 -1.64
CA PRO A 235 -17.64 0.34 -1.82
C PRO A 235 -18.35 0.92 -0.59
N GLY A 236 -18.16 2.19 -0.29
CA GLY A 236 -18.80 2.88 0.82
C GLY A 236 -18.23 2.54 2.21
N VAL A 237 -17.33 1.58 2.31
CA VAL A 237 -16.71 1.17 3.59
C VAL A 237 -15.40 1.92 3.82
N LEU A 238 -15.24 2.48 5.02
CA LEU A 238 -14.00 3.15 5.46
C LEU A 238 -13.18 2.20 6.35
N TYR A 239 -12.05 1.75 5.81
CA TYR A 239 -11.11 0.89 6.51
C TYR A 239 -10.12 1.75 7.31
N ARG A 240 -9.97 1.47 8.61
CA ARG A 240 -9.03 2.16 9.51
C ARG A 240 -7.95 1.23 10.04
N LYS A 241 -8.28 -0.03 10.20
CA LYS A 241 -7.38 -1.10 10.65
C LYS A 241 -7.78 -2.40 9.99
N ILE A 242 -6.84 -3.33 9.95
CA ILE A 242 -7.01 -4.65 9.36
C ILE A 242 -6.68 -5.67 10.45
N GLY A 243 -7.61 -6.57 10.71
CA GLY A 243 -7.51 -7.56 11.79
C GLY A 243 -8.10 -7.10 13.10
#